data_fc77b7c1c219e8ed9e62761dc7dacee9
#
_entry.id   fc77b7c1c219e8ed9e62761dc7dacee9
#
_cell.length_a   1.000
_cell.length_b   1.000
_cell.length_c   1.000
_cell.angle_alpha   90.00
_cell.angle_beta   90.00
_cell.angle_gamma   90.00
#
_symmetry.space_group_name_H-M   'P 1'
#
loop_
_entity.id
_entity.type
_entity.pdbx_description
1 polymer ?
#
loop_
_entity_poly.entity_id
_entity_poly.type
_entity_poly.pdbx_seq_one_letter_code
_entity_poly.pdbx_strand_id
1 'polypeptide(L)'
;ISLQSVKNDDRIKASVDTRGVNLGRILDNRKLGTVEARIDAHGTMKHIFAKGNIARFDYGNYYFHNIEIDGDYDMKTLRGTASIADPNVNLSVKGDYHLGSRLYALDAAINHLRPTVLGMKMHDPSYSLDNISISANNKGKEGHLDIEAPFVSLYARGQYDLTTIYGSIMRLVADKLPTIPGISKHAAKGYNDFT
;
A
#
# COMPACT_ATOMS: atom_id res chain seq x y z
N ILE A 1 -14.45 -18.00 11.25
CA ILE A 1 -14.56 -16.72 11.99
C ILE A 1 -15.05 -17.05 13.38
N SER A 2 -14.22 -16.81 14.39
CA SER A 2 -14.64 -16.91 15.79
C SER A 2 -14.68 -15.50 16.40
N LEU A 3 -15.83 -15.12 16.92
CA LEU A 3 -16.02 -13.89 17.69
C LEU A 3 -16.29 -14.29 19.14
N GLN A 4 -15.45 -13.83 20.07
CA GLN A 4 -15.69 -13.96 21.50
C GLN A 4 -15.93 -12.57 22.09
N SER A 5 -17.15 -12.32 22.57
CA SER A 5 -17.46 -11.15 23.38
C SER A 5 -17.42 -11.55 24.85
N VAL A 6 -16.60 -10.89 25.65
CA VAL A 6 -16.58 -11.06 27.10
C VAL A 6 -17.61 -10.11 27.70
N LYS A 7 -18.68 -10.65 28.27
CA LYS A 7 -19.73 -9.90 28.97
C LYS A 7 -19.10 -9.13 30.13
N ASN A 8 -19.24 -7.82 30.15
CA ASN A 8 -18.82 -6.83 31.16
C ASN A 8 -17.49 -6.08 30.91
N ASP A 9 -16.85 -6.24 29.76
CA ASP A 9 -15.71 -5.39 29.41
C ASP A 9 -15.87 -5.10 27.91
N ASP A 10 -15.79 -3.84 27.48
CA ASP A 10 -15.90 -3.41 26.08
C ASP A 10 -14.75 -3.98 25.21
N ARG A 11 -14.19 -5.11 25.62
CA ARG A 11 -13.09 -5.79 24.94
C ARG A 11 -13.58 -6.64 23.80
N ILE A 12 -12.95 -6.47 22.67
CA ILE A 12 -13.14 -7.27 21.46
C ILE A 12 -11.94 -8.19 21.31
N LYS A 13 -12.21 -9.46 21.01
CA LYS A 13 -11.22 -10.39 20.52
C LYS A 13 -11.81 -11.11 19.33
N ALA A 14 -11.16 -11.00 18.19
CA ALA A 14 -11.60 -11.62 16.95
C ALA A 14 -10.40 -12.32 16.27
N SER A 15 -10.65 -13.48 15.68
CA SER A 15 -9.69 -14.16 14.83
C SER A 15 -10.38 -14.56 13.53
N VAL A 16 -9.74 -14.22 12.42
CA VAL A 16 -10.18 -14.59 11.08
C VAL A 16 -9.13 -15.50 10.47
N ASP A 17 -9.53 -16.70 10.13
CA ASP A 17 -8.72 -17.66 9.39
C ASP A 17 -9.44 -17.96 8.07
N THR A 18 -8.80 -17.65 6.95
CA THR A 18 -9.34 -17.88 5.62
C THR A 18 -8.51 -18.91 4.89
N ARG A 19 -9.18 -19.90 4.30
CA ARG A 19 -8.55 -20.96 3.52
C ARG A 19 -9.08 -20.90 2.09
N GLY A 20 -8.58 -19.93 1.31
CA GLY A 20 -8.95 -19.80 -0.08
C GLY A 20 -10.24 -19.00 -0.33
N VAL A 21 -10.44 -17.89 0.35
CA VAL A 21 -11.54 -16.95 0.08
C VAL A 21 -11.26 -16.17 -1.20
N ASN A 22 -12.17 -16.19 -2.16
CA ASN A 22 -12.05 -15.41 -3.39
C ASN A 22 -12.53 -13.97 -3.18
N LEU A 23 -11.59 -13.05 -3.00
CA LEU A 23 -11.87 -11.62 -2.80
C LEU A 23 -12.46 -10.97 -4.07
N GLY A 24 -12.09 -11.44 -5.24
CA GLY A 24 -12.59 -10.91 -6.50
C GLY A 24 -14.11 -11.03 -6.62
N ARG A 25 -14.67 -12.12 -6.14
CA ARG A 25 -16.12 -12.33 -6.08
C ARG A 25 -16.83 -11.44 -5.06
N ILE A 26 -16.17 -11.19 -3.93
CA ILE A 26 -16.76 -10.37 -2.84
C ILE A 26 -16.75 -8.89 -3.20
N LEU A 27 -15.66 -8.42 -3.83
CA LEU A 27 -15.42 -7.00 -4.11
C LEU A 27 -15.69 -6.61 -5.57
N ASP A 28 -16.25 -7.54 -6.37
CA ASP A 28 -16.50 -7.37 -7.82
C ASP A 28 -15.27 -6.82 -8.57
N ASN A 29 -14.10 -7.38 -8.26
CA ASN A 29 -12.84 -6.97 -8.88
C ASN A 29 -12.12 -8.17 -9.49
N ARG A 30 -12.10 -8.25 -10.81
CA ARG A 30 -11.51 -9.37 -11.57
C ARG A 30 -10.01 -9.56 -11.39
N LYS A 31 -9.30 -8.55 -10.89
CA LYS A 31 -7.86 -8.66 -10.61
C LYS A 31 -7.56 -9.33 -9.28
N LEU A 32 -8.52 -9.31 -8.35
CA LEU A 32 -8.38 -9.96 -7.05
C LEU A 32 -8.79 -11.43 -7.17
N GLY A 33 -7.97 -12.30 -6.64
CA GLY A 33 -8.25 -13.74 -6.60
C GLY A 33 -8.43 -14.25 -5.18
N THR A 34 -7.79 -15.36 -4.90
CA THR A 34 -7.86 -16.09 -3.64
C THR A 34 -6.95 -15.47 -2.60
N VAL A 35 -7.41 -15.44 -1.35
CA VAL A 35 -6.60 -15.07 -0.18
C VAL A 35 -6.62 -16.18 0.87
N GLU A 36 -5.45 -16.50 1.38
CA GLU A 36 -5.23 -17.37 2.54
C GLU A 36 -4.56 -16.53 3.61
N ALA A 37 -5.30 -16.22 4.67
CA ALA A 37 -4.86 -15.29 5.70
C ALA A 37 -5.29 -15.70 7.09
N ARG A 38 -4.48 -15.40 8.07
CA ARG A 38 -4.82 -15.42 9.48
C ARG A 38 -4.62 -14.03 10.06
N ILE A 39 -5.68 -13.48 10.60
CA ILE A 39 -5.69 -12.15 11.21
C ILE A 39 -6.27 -12.26 12.60
N ASP A 40 -5.53 -11.83 13.60
CA ASP A 40 -5.95 -11.73 14.99
C ASP A 40 -6.12 -10.27 15.36
N ALA A 41 -7.26 -9.92 15.93
CA ALA A 41 -7.56 -8.57 16.39
C ALA A 41 -8.00 -8.59 17.85
N HIS A 42 -7.60 -7.57 18.62
CA HIS A 42 -7.99 -7.40 20.00
C HIS A 42 -8.03 -5.92 20.39
N GLY A 43 -8.76 -5.60 21.41
CA GLY A 43 -8.86 -4.24 21.89
C GLY A 43 -10.23 -3.88 22.44
N THR A 44 -10.63 -2.66 22.25
CA THR A 44 -11.96 -2.12 22.61
C THR A 44 -12.61 -1.52 21.36
N MET A 45 -13.91 -1.13 21.47
CA MET A 45 -14.58 -0.39 20.38
C MET A 45 -13.87 0.93 19.99
N LYS A 46 -13.06 1.47 20.89
CA LYS A 46 -12.32 2.73 20.67
C LYS A 46 -10.89 2.53 20.20
N HIS A 47 -10.29 1.38 20.50
CA HIS A 47 -8.91 1.10 20.12
C HIS A 47 -8.77 -0.39 19.81
N ILE A 48 -8.48 -0.72 18.56
CA ILE A 48 -8.34 -2.07 18.04
C ILE A 48 -6.92 -2.25 17.53
N PHE A 49 -6.26 -3.30 17.98
CA PHE A 49 -5.00 -3.79 17.43
C PHE A 49 -5.30 -4.98 16.54
N ALA A 50 -4.64 -5.06 15.39
CA ALA A 50 -4.75 -6.19 14.47
C ALA A 50 -3.38 -6.60 13.97
N LYS A 51 -3.13 -7.91 14.00
CA LYS A 51 -1.93 -8.50 13.43
C LYS A 51 -2.33 -9.67 12.54
N GLY A 52 -1.70 -9.76 11.37
CA GLY A 52 -2.06 -10.78 10.42
C GLY A 52 -0.88 -11.27 9.59
N ASN A 53 -1.01 -12.51 9.15
CA ASN A 53 -0.17 -13.11 8.13
C ASN A 53 -1.07 -13.57 6.98
N ILE A 54 -0.71 -13.16 5.77
CA ILE A 54 -1.36 -13.59 4.53
C ILE A 54 -0.36 -14.52 3.84
N ALA A 55 -0.63 -15.82 3.93
CA ALA A 55 0.22 -16.84 3.34
C ALA A 55 0.19 -16.80 1.81
N ARG A 56 -0.96 -16.44 1.25
CA ARG A 56 -1.17 -16.30 -0.19
C ARG A 56 -2.18 -15.20 -0.51
N PHE A 57 -1.86 -14.40 -1.53
CA PHE A 57 -2.78 -13.42 -2.10
C PHE A 57 -2.63 -13.39 -3.63
N ASP A 58 -3.71 -13.75 -4.32
CA ASP A 58 -3.73 -13.76 -5.79
C ASP A 58 -4.13 -12.38 -6.33
N TYR A 59 -3.30 -11.80 -7.18
CA TYR A 59 -3.58 -10.55 -7.89
C TYR A 59 -3.17 -10.66 -9.36
N GLY A 60 -4.12 -10.49 -10.26
CA GLY A 60 -3.88 -10.70 -11.69
C GLY A 60 -3.46 -12.14 -11.98
N ASN A 61 -2.26 -12.30 -12.51
CA ASN A 61 -1.68 -13.60 -12.84
C ASN A 61 -0.56 -14.03 -11.87
N TYR A 62 -0.45 -13.36 -10.73
CA TYR A 62 0.59 -13.63 -9.74
C TYR A 62 -0.01 -13.89 -8.36
N TYR A 63 0.62 -14.77 -7.58
CA TYR A 63 0.30 -14.99 -6.17
C TYR A 63 1.46 -14.53 -5.30
N PHE A 64 1.17 -13.50 -4.50
CA PHE A 64 2.08 -13.00 -3.48
C PHE A 64 2.07 -13.91 -2.28
N HIS A 65 3.24 -14.08 -1.68
CA HIS A 65 3.46 -14.89 -0.48
C HIS A 65 4.03 -14.05 0.65
N ASN A 66 3.89 -14.56 1.90
CA ASN A 66 4.54 -14.01 3.08
C ASN A 66 4.27 -12.52 3.27
N ILE A 67 2.99 -12.15 3.29
CA ILE A 67 2.58 -10.79 3.61
C ILE A 67 2.27 -10.71 5.10
N GLU A 68 2.92 -9.80 5.81
CA GLU A 68 2.65 -9.51 7.21
C GLU A 68 2.01 -8.14 7.34
N ILE A 69 1.04 -8.04 8.22
CA ILE A 69 0.38 -6.78 8.57
C ILE A 69 0.34 -6.65 10.09
N ASP A 70 0.59 -5.44 10.59
CA ASP A 70 0.46 -5.11 12.01
C ASP A 70 -0.03 -3.67 12.11
N GLY A 71 -1.06 -3.42 12.89
CA GLY A 71 -1.63 -2.09 12.98
C GLY A 71 -2.58 -1.88 14.12
N ASP A 72 -2.86 -0.63 14.38
CA ASP A 72 -3.84 -0.20 15.34
C ASP A 72 -4.79 0.88 14.78
N TYR A 73 -5.98 0.91 15.32
CA TYR A 73 -7.01 1.87 15.01
C TYR A 73 -7.59 2.46 16.31
N ASP A 74 -7.60 3.77 16.45
CA ASP A 74 -8.05 4.50 17.65
C ASP A 74 -9.24 5.44 17.39
N MET A 75 -10.18 5.05 16.51
CA MET A 75 -11.35 5.85 16.05
C MET A 75 -10.99 7.08 15.20
N LYS A 76 -9.79 7.59 15.28
CA LYS A 76 -9.32 8.77 14.55
C LYS A 76 -8.17 8.48 13.63
N THR A 77 -7.29 7.57 14.04
CA THR A 77 -6.05 7.29 13.35
C THR A 77 -5.91 5.79 13.12
N LEU A 78 -5.60 5.43 11.92
CA LEU A 78 -5.10 4.11 11.52
C LEU A 78 -3.57 4.20 11.44
N ARG A 79 -2.86 3.34 12.17
CA ARG A 79 -1.41 3.21 12.11
C ARG A 79 -1.06 1.77 11.79
N GLY A 80 0.03 1.57 11.08
CA GLY A 80 0.44 0.20 10.84
C GLY A 80 1.68 0.06 9.99
N THR A 81 2.06 -1.20 9.89
CA THR A 81 3.10 -1.70 9.01
C THR A 81 2.55 -2.82 8.15
N ALA A 82 3.04 -2.90 6.92
CA ALA A 82 2.81 -4.05 6.05
C ALA A 82 4.14 -4.41 5.39
N SER A 83 4.40 -5.70 5.22
CA SER A 83 5.57 -6.18 4.50
C SER A 83 5.23 -7.36 3.61
N ILE A 84 5.95 -7.50 2.51
CA ILE A 84 5.90 -8.64 1.62
C ILE A 84 7.33 -9.18 1.49
N ALA A 85 7.50 -10.46 1.78
CA ALA A 85 8.77 -11.17 1.63
C ALA A 85 8.60 -12.32 0.61
N ASP A 86 8.32 -11.94 -0.63
CA ASP A 86 8.13 -12.83 -1.77
C ASP A 86 9.39 -12.83 -2.65
N PRO A 87 9.73 -13.91 -3.37
CA PRO A 87 10.91 -13.96 -4.23
C PRO A 87 10.99 -12.88 -5.31
N ASN A 88 9.85 -12.37 -5.78
CA ASN A 88 9.78 -11.33 -6.81
C ASN A 88 9.35 -9.97 -6.26
N VAL A 89 8.95 -9.91 -4.98
CA VAL A 89 8.51 -8.67 -4.32
C VAL A 89 8.97 -8.69 -2.87
N ASN A 90 9.91 -7.83 -2.53
CA ASN A 90 10.33 -7.59 -1.16
C ASN A 90 10.14 -6.09 -0.87
N LEU A 91 9.14 -5.78 -0.10
CA LEU A 91 8.81 -4.41 0.27
C LEU A 91 8.28 -4.32 1.70
N SER A 92 8.45 -3.17 2.29
CA SER A 92 7.83 -2.81 3.56
C SER A 92 7.23 -1.42 3.49
N VAL A 93 6.13 -1.23 4.19
CA VAL A 93 5.42 0.04 4.31
C VAL A 93 5.09 0.26 5.78
N LYS A 94 5.31 1.47 6.25
CA LYS A 94 4.88 1.94 7.56
C LYS A 94 4.15 3.26 7.38
N GLY A 95 3.05 3.45 8.08
CA GLY A 95 2.34 4.71 7.95
C GLY A 95 1.26 4.91 8.99
N ASP A 96 0.72 6.11 8.96
CA ASP A 96 -0.46 6.49 9.71
C ASP A 96 -1.38 7.38 8.85
N TYR A 97 -2.66 7.25 9.10
CA TYR A 97 -3.71 8.01 8.43
C TYR A 97 -4.75 8.49 9.43
N HIS A 98 -4.97 9.80 9.48
CA HIS A 98 -5.97 10.41 10.35
C HIS A 98 -7.29 10.61 9.60
N LEU A 99 -8.33 9.88 9.99
CA LEU A 99 -9.58 9.78 9.25
C LEU A 99 -10.32 11.11 9.11
N GLY A 100 -10.37 11.93 10.17
CA GLY A 100 -11.12 13.18 10.16
C GLY A 100 -10.44 14.28 9.33
N SER A 101 -9.15 14.49 9.52
CA SER A 101 -8.38 15.54 8.87
C SER A 101 -7.73 15.10 7.55
N ARG A 102 -7.78 13.80 7.24
CA ARG A 102 -7.08 13.18 6.08
C ARG A 102 -5.57 13.41 6.07
N LEU A 103 -4.99 13.67 7.24
CA LEU A 103 -3.55 13.78 7.38
C LEU A 103 -2.92 12.38 7.39
N TYR A 104 -1.75 12.27 6.78
CA TYR A 104 -1.02 10.99 6.72
C TYR A 104 0.48 11.20 6.80
N ALA A 105 1.18 10.14 7.16
CA ALA A 105 2.59 9.93 6.91
C ALA A 105 2.79 8.49 6.44
N LEU A 106 3.66 8.30 5.47
CA LEU A 106 3.96 7.03 4.85
C LEU A 106 5.45 6.93 4.58
N ASP A 107 6.06 5.84 5.02
CA ASP A 107 7.41 5.43 4.64
C ASP A 107 7.34 4.05 4.01
N ALA A 108 7.95 3.89 2.85
CA ALA A 108 8.01 2.61 2.15
C ALA A 108 9.45 2.33 1.69
N ALA A 109 9.85 1.07 1.79
CA ALA A 109 11.10 0.58 1.24
C ALA A 109 10.80 -0.58 0.29
N ILE A 110 11.29 -0.50 -0.94
CA ILE A 110 11.23 -1.56 -1.93
C ILE A 110 12.66 -2.09 -2.07
N ASN A 111 12.93 -3.24 -1.42
CA ASN A 111 14.24 -3.88 -1.50
C ASN A 111 14.41 -4.62 -2.83
N HIS A 112 13.32 -5.20 -3.34
CA HIS A 112 13.28 -5.90 -4.62
C HIS A 112 11.87 -5.91 -5.19
N LEU A 113 11.71 -5.59 -6.46
CA LEU A 113 10.42 -5.69 -7.17
C LEU A 113 10.66 -6.03 -8.63
N ARG A 114 10.08 -7.12 -9.11
CA ARG A 114 9.94 -7.41 -10.55
C ARG A 114 8.64 -6.81 -11.08
N PRO A 115 8.66 -5.77 -11.92
CA PRO A 115 7.43 -5.10 -12.39
C PRO A 115 6.49 -6.03 -13.18
N THR A 116 7.02 -7.09 -13.78
CA THR A 116 6.24 -8.08 -14.54
C THR A 116 5.19 -8.81 -13.69
N VAL A 117 5.43 -8.99 -12.37
CA VAL A 117 4.44 -9.63 -11.47
C VAL A 117 3.21 -8.74 -11.26
N LEU A 118 3.33 -7.44 -11.45
CA LEU A 118 2.23 -6.48 -11.43
C LEU A 118 1.52 -6.36 -12.79
N GLY A 119 1.90 -7.19 -13.76
CA GLY A 119 1.36 -7.18 -15.12
C GLY A 119 1.96 -6.11 -16.03
N MET A 120 3.07 -5.47 -15.62
CA MET A 120 3.77 -4.50 -16.45
C MET A 120 4.56 -5.23 -17.55
N LYS A 121 4.45 -4.76 -18.78
CA LYS A 121 5.24 -5.28 -19.91
C LYS A 121 6.63 -4.64 -19.86
N MET A 122 7.65 -5.44 -19.66
CA MET A 122 9.04 -5.01 -19.66
C MET A 122 9.75 -5.55 -20.92
N HIS A 123 10.70 -4.78 -21.46
CA HIS A 123 11.56 -5.25 -22.57
C HIS A 123 12.43 -6.43 -22.12
N ASP A 124 12.97 -6.34 -20.91
CA ASP A 124 13.64 -7.43 -20.21
C ASP A 124 12.75 -7.93 -19.07
N PRO A 125 12.20 -9.15 -19.15
CA PRO A 125 11.37 -9.71 -18.08
C PRO A 125 12.12 -9.97 -16.77
N SER A 126 13.45 -10.02 -16.80
CA SER A 126 14.29 -10.20 -15.60
C SER A 126 14.57 -8.89 -14.87
N TYR A 127 14.22 -7.75 -15.47
CA TYR A 127 14.43 -6.43 -14.87
C TYR A 127 13.79 -6.33 -13.49
N SER A 128 14.54 -5.80 -12.55
CA SER A 128 14.06 -5.51 -11.19
C SER A 128 14.28 -4.05 -10.83
N LEU A 129 13.45 -3.58 -9.94
CA LEU A 129 13.58 -2.32 -9.23
C LEU A 129 14.04 -2.65 -7.81
N ASP A 130 15.23 -2.18 -7.45
CA ASP A 130 15.88 -2.52 -6.20
C ASP A 130 16.27 -1.26 -5.42
N ASN A 131 16.23 -1.34 -4.09
CA ASN A 131 16.68 -0.28 -3.18
C ASN A 131 16.01 1.08 -3.41
N ILE A 132 14.67 1.09 -3.47
CA ILE A 132 13.88 2.31 -3.57
C ILE A 132 13.30 2.64 -2.19
N SER A 133 13.48 3.88 -1.74
CA SER A 133 12.80 4.42 -0.57
C SER A 133 11.81 5.51 -0.98
N ILE A 134 10.68 5.53 -0.31
CA ILE A 134 9.60 6.50 -0.51
C ILE A 134 9.18 7.03 0.85
N SER A 135 9.21 8.34 1.04
CA SER A 135 8.66 8.99 2.23
C SER A 135 7.67 10.07 1.79
N ALA A 136 6.49 10.07 2.36
CA ALA A 136 5.44 11.01 2.02
C ALA A 136 4.63 11.42 3.24
N ASN A 137 4.34 12.70 3.39
CA ASN A 137 3.35 13.15 4.37
C ASN A 137 2.70 14.48 3.97
N ASN A 138 1.55 14.78 4.59
CA ASN A 138 0.84 16.05 4.45
C ASN A 138 0.49 16.70 5.80
N LYS A 139 1.24 16.39 6.87
CA LYS A 139 0.95 16.85 8.23
C LYS A 139 1.34 18.31 8.51
N GLY A 140 2.15 18.90 7.64
CA GLY A 140 2.60 20.28 7.76
C GLY A 140 1.74 21.27 6.96
N LYS A 141 2.22 22.52 6.84
CA LYS A 141 1.65 23.49 5.92
C LYS A 141 1.82 23.06 4.47
N GLU A 142 2.92 22.36 4.20
CA GLU A 142 3.25 21.75 2.92
C GLU A 142 3.51 20.28 3.14
N GLY A 143 2.95 19.45 2.28
CA GLY A 143 3.27 18.04 2.21
C GLY A 143 4.64 17.83 1.56
N HIS A 144 5.25 16.69 1.82
CA HIS A 144 6.44 16.27 1.09
C HIS A 144 6.30 14.87 0.53
N LEU A 145 6.93 14.65 -0.60
CA LEU A 145 7.14 13.36 -1.21
C LEU A 145 8.61 13.28 -1.60
N ASP A 146 9.32 12.34 -1.01
CA ASP A 146 10.72 12.05 -1.28
C ASP A 146 10.80 10.62 -1.82
N ILE A 147 11.37 10.44 -3.01
CA ILE A 147 11.61 9.14 -3.62
C ILE A 147 13.09 9.07 -3.94
N GLU A 148 13.76 8.06 -3.41
CA GLU A 148 15.15 7.76 -3.69
C GLU A 148 15.27 6.37 -4.30
N ALA A 149 15.93 6.30 -5.44
CA ALA A 149 16.26 5.06 -6.13
C ALA A 149 17.67 5.16 -6.70
N PRO A 150 18.36 4.05 -7.00
CA PRO A 150 19.71 4.06 -7.54
C PRO A 150 19.90 4.88 -8.84
N PHE A 151 18.80 5.10 -9.55
CA PHE A 151 18.79 5.78 -10.87
C PHE A 151 18.10 7.14 -10.84
N VAL A 152 17.40 7.52 -9.75
CA VAL A 152 16.71 8.80 -9.65
C VAL A 152 16.45 9.18 -8.19
N SER A 153 16.55 10.47 -7.87
CA SER A 153 16.04 11.07 -6.65
C SER A 153 15.01 12.13 -7.04
N LEU A 154 13.83 12.07 -6.41
CA LEU A 154 12.75 13.01 -6.62
C LEU A 154 12.32 13.57 -5.26
N TYR A 155 12.31 14.90 -5.17
CA TYR A 155 11.87 15.62 -3.99
C TYR A 155 10.78 16.58 -4.41
N ALA A 156 9.58 16.42 -3.86
CA ALA A 156 8.46 17.30 -4.13
C ALA A 156 7.91 17.88 -2.82
N ARG A 157 7.59 19.16 -2.84
CA ARG A 157 6.95 19.90 -1.75
C ARG A 157 5.68 20.54 -2.29
N GLY A 158 4.63 20.59 -1.50
CA GLY A 158 3.38 21.23 -1.92
C GLY A 158 2.16 20.55 -1.32
N GLN A 159 0.99 20.86 -1.90
CA GLN A 159 -0.26 20.23 -1.50
C GLN A 159 -0.66 19.16 -2.51
N TYR A 160 -0.76 17.93 -2.07
CA TYR A 160 -1.12 16.82 -2.94
C TYR A 160 -2.03 15.80 -2.22
N ASP A 161 -2.81 15.10 -3.01
CA ASP A 161 -3.70 14.03 -2.56
C ASP A 161 -3.11 12.67 -2.99
N LEU A 162 -3.01 11.72 -2.05
CA LEU A 162 -2.47 10.37 -2.31
C LEU A 162 -3.20 9.65 -3.44
N THR A 163 -4.49 9.90 -3.61
CA THR A 163 -5.28 9.21 -4.65
C THR A 163 -4.96 9.69 -6.06
N THR A 164 -4.41 10.90 -6.19
CA THR A 164 -4.10 11.54 -7.47
C THR A 164 -2.60 11.68 -7.73
N ILE A 165 -1.76 11.51 -6.69
CA ILE A 165 -0.32 11.74 -6.76
C ILE A 165 0.36 10.88 -7.84
N TYR A 166 -0.02 9.60 -7.96
CA TYR A 166 0.53 8.71 -8.97
C TYR A 166 0.32 9.27 -10.39
N GLY A 167 -0.91 9.70 -10.70
CA GLY A 167 -1.23 10.30 -12.00
C GLY A 167 -0.47 11.61 -12.25
N SER A 168 -0.27 12.42 -11.21
CA SER A 168 0.48 13.68 -11.31
C SER A 168 1.97 13.44 -11.54
N ILE A 169 2.57 12.48 -10.84
CA ILE A 169 3.96 12.06 -11.05
C ILE A 169 4.14 11.50 -12.46
N MET A 170 3.25 10.59 -12.90
CA MET A 170 3.33 10.01 -14.25
C MET A 170 3.20 11.08 -15.34
N ARG A 171 2.36 12.10 -15.14
CA ARG A 171 2.26 13.23 -16.05
C ARG A 171 3.53 14.06 -16.09
N LEU A 172 4.11 14.37 -14.90
CA LEU A 172 5.38 15.10 -14.81
C LEU A 172 6.52 14.36 -15.51
N VAL A 173 6.61 13.04 -15.30
CA VAL A 173 7.60 12.18 -15.95
C VAL A 173 7.38 12.16 -17.47
N ALA A 174 6.13 12.03 -17.93
CA ALA A 174 5.80 12.08 -19.35
C ALA A 174 6.14 13.42 -20.02
N ASP A 175 6.00 14.52 -19.28
CA ASP A 175 6.33 15.85 -19.80
C ASP A 175 7.85 16.10 -19.85
N LYS A 176 8.59 15.59 -18.90
CA LYS A 176 10.06 15.77 -18.81
C LYS A 176 10.87 14.71 -19.56
N LEU A 177 10.33 13.50 -19.68
CA LEU A 177 10.96 12.35 -20.29
C LEU A 177 10.02 11.69 -21.33
N PRO A 178 9.68 12.40 -22.42
CA PRO A 178 8.69 11.93 -23.40
C PRO A 178 9.12 10.67 -24.18
N THR A 179 10.39 10.30 -24.08
CA THR A 179 10.96 9.14 -24.81
C THR A 179 10.83 7.81 -24.07
N ILE A 180 10.31 7.80 -22.82
CA ILE A 180 10.15 6.53 -22.08
C ILE A 180 8.90 5.80 -22.60
N PRO A 181 9.07 4.59 -23.19
CA PRO A 181 7.94 3.81 -23.69
C PRO A 181 6.97 3.41 -22.59
N GLY A 182 5.67 3.55 -22.83
CA GLY A 182 4.61 3.12 -21.89
C GLY A 182 4.14 4.19 -20.90
N ILE A 183 4.76 5.38 -20.89
CA ILE A 183 4.25 6.52 -20.13
C ILE A 183 3.23 7.26 -21.00
N SER A 184 1.94 7.13 -20.67
CA SER A 184 0.88 7.89 -21.36
C SER A 184 0.54 9.13 -20.53
N LYS A 185 0.21 10.25 -21.22
CA LYS A 185 -0.34 11.48 -20.63
C LYS A 185 -1.77 11.22 -20.15
N HIS A 186 -1.95 10.44 -19.09
CA HIS A 186 -3.26 10.29 -18.48
C HIS A 186 -3.56 11.55 -17.68
N ALA A 187 -4.71 12.15 -17.90
CA ALA A 187 -5.18 13.26 -17.11
C ALA A 187 -5.32 12.82 -15.64
N ALA A 188 -4.50 13.36 -14.76
CA ALA A 188 -4.66 13.17 -13.33
C ALA A 188 -6.01 13.76 -12.90
N LYS A 189 -6.80 12.98 -12.15
CA LYS A 189 -7.98 13.52 -11.48
C LYS A 189 -7.50 14.21 -10.21
N GLY A 190 -7.74 15.51 -10.12
CA GLY A 190 -7.34 16.35 -8.98
C GLY A 190 -6.17 17.27 -9.32
N TYR A 191 -6.00 18.28 -8.48
CA TYR A 191 -4.94 19.27 -8.58
C TYR A 191 -3.89 18.98 -7.50
N ASN A 192 -2.66 18.79 -7.92
CA ASN A 192 -1.51 18.71 -7.02
C ASN A 192 -0.55 19.84 -7.39
N ASP A 193 -0.21 20.67 -6.41
CA ASP A 193 0.73 21.76 -6.55
C ASP A 193 2.10 21.33 -6.01
N PHE A 194 3.08 21.27 -6.90
CA PHE A 194 4.46 20.91 -6.57
C PHE A 194 5.39 22.07 -6.89
N THR A 195 6.28 22.36 -5.97
CA THR A 195 7.41 23.26 -6.15
C THR A 195 8.72 22.50 -6.13
#